data_5cc3a95663e3f86f0b5f861829a242e0
#
_entry.id   5cc3a95663e3f86f0b5f861829a242e0
#
_cell.length_a   1.000
_cell.length_b   1.000
_cell.length_c   1.000
_cell.angle_alpha   90.00
_cell.angle_beta   90.00
_cell.angle_gamma   90.00
#
_symmetry.space_group_name_H-M   'P 1'
#
loop_
_entity.id
_entity.type
_entity.pdbx_description
1 polymer ?
#
loop_
_entity_poly.entity_id
_entity_poly.type
_entity_poly.pdbx_seq_one_letter_code
_entity_poly.pdbx_strand_id
1 'polypeptide(L)'
;MPGKGEVYKMDRADLIKQIESYCPYNEQEETDRQMILKCLKEEEDIFDRGNCLAHMTASAWVVNPGRTKVLMVYHNIYKSWSWLGGHADNEQDLLQVAVREVKEESGLARVRPVSEDIYSLEVLTVDGHEKRGA
;
A
#
# COMPACT_ATOMS: atom_id res chain seq x y z
N MET A 1 -6.37 -21.56 12.28
CA MET A 1 -4.93 -21.83 12.02
C MET A 1 -4.75 -22.35 10.61
N PRO A 2 -3.91 -21.70 9.80
CA PRO A 2 -3.63 -22.25 8.47
C PRO A 2 -2.99 -23.62 8.59
N GLY A 3 -3.29 -24.51 7.66
CA GLY A 3 -2.67 -25.82 7.60
C GLY A 3 -1.22 -25.71 7.14
N LYS A 4 -0.51 -26.83 7.22
CA LYS A 4 0.87 -26.92 6.78
C LYS A 4 0.94 -26.61 5.26
N GLY A 5 1.73 -25.64 4.89
CA GLY A 5 1.85 -25.20 3.50
C GLY A 5 0.91 -24.08 3.10
N GLU A 6 -0.04 -23.74 3.96
CA GLU A 6 -0.92 -22.60 3.73
C GLU A 6 -0.27 -21.31 4.21
N VAL A 7 -0.54 -20.21 3.49
CA VAL A 7 -0.06 -18.88 3.85
C VAL A 7 -1.24 -18.08 4.40
N TYR A 8 -1.09 -17.55 5.61
CA TYR A 8 -2.11 -16.67 6.19
C TYR A 8 -2.20 -15.40 5.36
N LYS A 9 -3.40 -15.08 4.93
CA LYS A 9 -3.66 -13.92 4.12
C LYS A 9 -4.51 -12.95 4.91
N MET A 10 -4.05 -11.70 5.01
CA MET A 10 -4.76 -10.66 5.73
C MET A 10 -5.99 -10.22 4.95
N ASP A 11 -7.10 -10.05 5.64
CA ASP A 11 -8.32 -9.51 5.08
C ASP A 11 -8.57 -8.09 5.60
N ARG A 12 -9.71 -7.52 5.21
CA ARG A 12 -10.09 -6.16 5.62
C ARG A 12 -10.12 -6.01 7.14
N ALA A 13 -10.66 -6.99 7.86
CA ALA A 13 -10.76 -6.92 9.32
C ALA A 13 -9.38 -6.89 9.97
N ASP A 14 -8.45 -7.70 9.45
CA ASP A 14 -7.07 -7.70 9.93
C ASP A 14 -6.38 -6.35 9.67
N LEU A 15 -6.61 -5.78 8.49
CA LEU A 15 -6.06 -4.48 8.13
C LEU A 15 -6.58 -3.38 9.05
N ILE A 16 -7.87 -3.39 9.33
CA ILE A 16 -8.48 -2.42 10.25
C ILE A 16 -7.80 -2.50 11.62
N LYS A 17 -7.63 -3.70 12.15
CA LYS A 17 -6.96 -3.90 13.45
C LYS A 17 -5.52 -3.40 13.42
N GLN A 18 -4.81 -3.67 12.36
CA GLN A 18 -3.43 -3.24 12.21
C GLN A 18 -3.33 -1.71 12.19
N ILE A 19 -4.23 -1.05 11.47
CA ILE A 19 -4.25 0.41 11.39
C ILE A 19 -4.68 1.03 12.72
N GLU A 20 -5.63 0.41 13.41
CA GLU A 20 -6.04 0.87 14.75
C GLU A 20 -4.89 0.82 15.75
N SER A 21 -4.01 -0.15 15.62
CA SER A 21 -2.85 -0.30 16.50
C SER A 21 -1.63 0.53 16.07
N TYR A 22 -1.68 1.10 14.90
CA TYR A 22 -0.57 1.89 14.36
C TYR A 22 -0.41 3.21 15.09
N CYS A 23 0.83 3.57 15.42
CA CYS A 23 1.16 4.84 16.08
C CYS A 23 1.58 5.88 15.06
N PRO A 24 0.75 6.90 14.80
CA PRO A 24 1.09 7.94 13.82
C PRO A 24 2.32 8.75 14.22
N TYR A 25 3.07 9.20 13.23
CA TYR A 25 4.26 10.03 13.45
C TYR A 25 3.92 11.49 13.78
N ASN A 26 2.76 11.97 13.34
CA ASN A 26 2.37 13.36 13.52
C ASN A 26 0.85 13.50 13.38
N GLU A 27 0.36 14.74 13.54
CA GLU A 27 -1.08 15.01 13.48
C GLU A 27 -1.67 14.76 12.10
N GLN A 28 -0.93 15.03 11.04
CA GLN A 28 -1.40 14.77 9.69
C GLN A 28 -1.62 13.28 9.46
N GLU A 29 -0.68 12.48 9.91
CA GLU A 29 -0.81 11.03 9.77
C GLU A 29 -1.95 10.50 10.63
N GLU A 30 -2.19 11.08 11.82
CA GLU A 30 -3.36 10.70 12.62
C GLU A 30 -4.67 11.03 11.91
N THR A 31 -4.76 12.20 11.29
CA THR A 31 -5.92 12.58 10.50
C THR A 31 -6.13 11.59 9.35
N ASP A 32 -5.06 11.27 8.66
CA ASP A 32 -5.11 10.32 7.53
C ASP A 32 -5.51 8.92 8.03
N ARG A 33 -4.99 8.50 9.18
CA ARG A 33 -5.34 7.21 9.79
C ARG A 33 -6.84 7.12 10.05
N GLN A 34 -7.42 8.18 10.63
CA GLN A 34 -8.86 8.21 10.90
C GLN A 34 -9.68 8.14 9.61
N MET A 35 -9.24 8.84 8.57
CA MET A 35 -9.92 8.81 7.28
C MET A 35 -9.85 7.42 6.64
N ILE A 36 -8.67 6.80 6.68
CA ILE A 36 -8.48 5.44 6.13
C ILE A 36 -9.39 4.45 6.87
N LEU A 37 -9.43 4.53 8.20
CA LEU A 37 -10.29 3.66 9.00
C LEU A 37 -11.77 3.85 8.64
N LYS A 38 -12.19 5.09 8.48
CA LYS A 38 -13.57 5.38 8.08
C LYS A 38 -13.89 4.77 6.73
N CYS A 39 -13.02 4.94 5.74
CA CYS A 39 -13.21 4.36 4.43
C CYS A 39 -13.25 2.83 4.46
N LEU A 40 -12.36 2.22 5.23
CA LEU A 40 -12.34 0.76 5.36
C LEU A 40 -13.59 0.20 6.00
N LYS A 41 -14.22 0.96 6.89
CA LYS A 41 -15.43 0.52 7.59
C LYS A 41 -16.71 0.81 6.81
N GLU A 42 -16.71 1.86 5.98
CA GLU A 42 -17.92 2.34 5.33
C GLU A 42 -17.99 2.07 3.84
N GLU A 43 -16.84 1.96 3.13
CA GLU A 43 -16.81 1.79 1.69
C GLU A 43 -16.58 0.32 1.32
N GLU A 44 -17.59 -0.30 0.74
CA GLU A 44 -17.52 -1.72 0.39
C GLU A 44 -16.43 -2.00 -0.64
N ASP A 45 -16.30 -1.14 -1.65
CA ASP A 45 -15.38 -1.32 -2.76
C ASP A 45 -14.08 -0.50 -2.64
N ILE A 46 -13.62 -0.26 -1.42
CA ILE A 46 -12.44 0.58 -1.17
C ILE A 46 -11.15 0.01 -1.77
N PHE A 47 -11.12 -1.29 -2.06
CA PHE A 47 -9.96 -1.93 -2.69
C PHE A 47 -10.02 -1.90 -4.22
N ASP A 48 -11.09 -1.36 -4.79
CA ASP A 48 -11.28 -1.28 -6.23
C ASP A 48 -10.99 0.13 -6.70
N ARG A 49 -10.08 0.27 -7.67
CA ARG A 49 -9.76 1.59 -8.25
C ARG A 49 -10.96 2.21 -8.98
N GLY A 50 -12.02 1.46 -9.21
CA GLY A 50 -13.26 1.99 -9.76
C GLY A 50 -14.06 2.83 -8.80
N ASN A 51 -13.72 2.81 -7.50
CA ASN A 51 -14.38 3.68 -6.52
C ASN A 51 -14.04 5.14 -6.82
N CYS A 52 -15.05 5.95 -7.09
CA CYS A 52 -14.88 7.34 -7.51
C CYS A 52 -14.35 8.26 -6.41
N LEU A 53 -14.55 7.89 -5.14
CA LEU A 53 -14.15 8.72 -4.01
C LEU A 53 -12.73 8.41 -3.56
N ALA A 54 -12.42 7.14 -3.36
CA ALA A 54 -11.12 6.71 -2.86
C ALA A 54 -10.92 5.23 -3.10
N HIS A 55 -9.67 4.81 -3.16
CA HIS A 55 -9.34 3.39 -3.22
C HIS A 55 -7.98 3.15 -2.57
N MET A 56 -7.78 1.93 -2.10
CA MET A 56 -6.55 1.55 -1.43
C MET A 56 -5.42 1.26 -2.40
N THR A 57 -4.24 1.73 -2.06
CA THR A 57 -2.99 1.39 -2.73
C THR A 57 -1.99 0.92 -1.69
N ALA A 58 -0.96 0.25 -2.13
CA ALA A 58 0.14 -0.13 -1.25
C ALA A 58 1.46 0.18 -1.94
N SER A 59 2.41 0.66 -1.15
CA SER A 59 3.73 1.00 -1.66
C SER A 59 4.79 0.57 -0.67
N ALA A 60 6.04 0.62 -1.10
CA ALA A 60 7.14 0.16 -0.28
C ALA A 60 8.38 1.00 -0.48
N TRP A 61 9.11 1.22 0.61
CA TRP A 61 10.50 1.62 0.54
C TRP A 61 11.32 0.35 0.32
N VAL A 62 12.04 0.29 -0.79
CA VAL A 62 12.84 -0.88 -1.14
C VAL A 62 14.30 -0.55 -0.87
N VAL A 63 14.91 -1.36 -0.02
CA VAL A 63 16.30 -1.12 0.40
C VAL A 63 17.17 -2.32 0.05
N ASN A 64 18.46 -2.07 -0.17
CA ASN A 64 19.42 -3.15 -0.35
C ASN A 64 19.70 -3.86 0.99
N PRO A 65 20.34 -5.04 0.96
CA PRO A 65 20.61 -5.79 2.21
C PRO A 65 21.38 -4.98 3.26
N GLY A 66 22.30 -4.13 2.83
CA GLY A 66 23.06 -3.28 3.75
C GLY A 66 22.33 -2.05 4.24
N ARG A 67 21.11 -1.82 3.73
CA ARG A 67 20.28 -0.66 4.09
C ARG A 67 20.96 0.68 3.88
N THR A 68 21.79 0.75 2.84
CA THR A 68 22.54 1.95 2.48
C THR A 68 21.95 2.67 1.27
N LYS A 69 21.08 2.01 0.51
CA LYS A 69 20.51 2.54 -0.72
C LYS A 69 19.02 2.21 -0.80
N VAL A 70 18.27 3.11 -1.42
CA VAL A 70 16.84 2.95 -1.66
C VAL A 70 16.62 2.86 -3.16
N LEU A 71 15.80 1.89 -3.58
CA LEU A 71 15.39 1.77 -4.97
C LEU A 71 14.15 2.63 -5.21
N MET A 72 14.20 3.46 -6.25
CA MET A 72 13.08 4.28 -6.66
C MET A 72 12.85 4.12 -8.15
N VAL A 73 11.64 4.44 -8.60
CA VAL A 73 11.30 4.45 -10.02
C VAL A 73 11.06 5.88 -10.49
N TYR A 74 11.45 6.13 -11.74
CA TYR A 74 11.17 7.43 -12.36
C TYR A 74 9.87 7.36 -13.12
N HIS A 75 8.91 8.20 -12.72
CA HIS A 75 7.61 8.30 -13.37
C HIS A 75 7.67 9.27 -14.54
N ASN A 76 7.50 8.74 -15.76
CA ASN A 76 7.51 9.57 -16.96
C ASN A 76 6.35 10.56 -17.00
N ILE A 77 5.21 10.17 -16.45
CA ILE A 77 4.02 11.03 -16.44
C ILE A 77 4.19 12.18 -15.47
N TYR A 78 4.66 11.92 -14.26
CA TYR A 78 4.86 12.94 -13.23
C TYR A 78 6.24 13.57 -13.27
N LYS A 79 7.15 13.03 -14.11
CA LYS A 79 8.52 13.50 -14.26
C LYS A 79 9.23 13.59 -12.90
N SER A 80 9.08 12.57 -12.08
CA SER A 80 9.65 12.53 -10.74
C SER A 80 10.01 11.13 -10.33
N TRP A 81 10.92 11.05 -9.35
CA TRP A 81 11.28 9.79 -8.70
C TRP A 81 10.29 9.51 -7.57
N SER A 82 9.92 8.25 -7.42
CA SER A 82 9.03 7.86 -6.34
C SER A 82 9.32 6.44 -5.87
N TRP A 83 8.71 6.10 -4.72
CA TRP A 83 8.72 4.73 -4.23
C TRP A 83 7.91 3.83 -5.15
N LEU A 84 8.08 2.51 -4.99
CA LEU A 84 7.37 1.52 -5.76
C LEU A 84 6.05 1.20 -5.09
N GLY A 85 5.03 0.92 -5.90
CA GLY A 85 3.72 0.55 -5.37
C GLY A 85 2.65 0.59 -6.44
N GLY A 86 1.42 0.26 -6.05
CA GLY A 86 0.32 0.24 -6.97
C GLY A 86 -1.03 0.00 -6.31
N HIS A 87 -2.01 -0.22 -7.15
CA HIS A 87 -3.40 -0.38 -6.73
C HIS A 87 -3.65 -1.77 -6.14
N ALA A 88 -4.53 -1.82 -5.15
CA ALA A 88 -4.92 -3.07 -4.52
C ALA A 88 -5.67 -3.99 -5.48
N ASP A 89 -6.51 -3.44 -6.35
CA ASP A 89 -7.30 -4.18 -7.32
C ASP A 89 -8.04 -5.36 -6.69
N ASN A 90 -8.77 -5.06 -5.62
CA ASN A 90 -9.58 -6.00 -4.83
C ASN A 90 -8.79 -6.98 -3.97
N GLU A 91 -7.47 -6.87 -3.91
CA GLU A 91 -6.67 -7.64 -2.96
C GLU A 91 -6.66 -6.93 -1.62
N GLN A 92 -7.11 -7.61 -0.57
CA GLN A 92 -7.21 -7.02 0.77
C GLN A 92 -5.92 -7.14 1.57
N ASP A 93 -5.03 -8.05 1.20
CA ASP A 93 -3.72 -8.18 1.82
C ASP A 93 -2.75 -7.19 1.18
N LEU A 94 -2.67 -5.99 1.78
CA LEU A 94 -1.87 -4.90 1.22
C LEU A 94 -0.36 -5.15 1.27
N LEU A 95 0.10 -5.98 2.19
CA LEU A 95 1.51 -6.39 2.18
C LEU A 95 1.83 -7.18 0.91
N GLN A 96 0.93 -8.10 0.53
CA GLN A 96 1.09 -8.86 -0.71
C GLN A 96 1.02 -7.96 -1.93
N VAL A 97 0.16 -6.94 -1.90
CA VAL A 97 0.10 -5.94 -2.98
C VAL A 97 1.44 -5.24 -3.12
N ALA A 98 2.01 -4.78 -2.03
CA ALA A 98 3.30 -4.09 -2.05
C ALA A 98 4.40 -4.98 -2.59
N VAL A 99 4.49 -6.22 -2.13
CA VAL A 99 5.50 -7.18 -2.60
C VAL A 99 5.34 -7.45 -4.09
N ARG A 100 4.12 -7.68 -4.54
CA ARG A 100 3.83 -7.92 -5.95
C ARG A 100 4.27 -6.75 -6.82
N GLU A 101 3.90 -5.53 -6.43
CA GLU A 101 4.22 -4.34 -7.20
C GLU A 101 5.73 -4.07 -7.25
N VAL A 102 6.43 -4.32 -6.14
CA VAL A 102 7.89 -4.20 -6.14
C VAL A 102 8.52 -5.16 -7.14
N LYS A 103 8.08 -6.42 -7.16
CA LYS A 103 8.62 -7.41 -8.10
C LYS A 103 8.33 -7.03 -9.55
N GLU A 104 7.10 -6.59 -9.83
CA GLU A 104 6.69 -6.22 -11.19
C GLU A 104 7.42 -4.98 -11.69
N GLU A 105 7.53 -3.96 -10.87
CA GLU A 105 8.14 -2.69 -11.28
C GLU A 105 9.65 -2.74 -11.33
N SER A 106 10.29 -3.52 -10.45
CA SER A 106 11.75 -3.59 -10.37
C SER A 106 12.34 -4.73 -11.19
N GLY A 107 11.56 -5.76 -11.48
CA GLY A 107 12.08 -6.98 -12.10
C GLY A 107 12.84 -7.88 -11.14
N LEU A 108 12.92 -7.53 -9.87
CA LEU A 108 13.62 -8.34 -8.88
C LEU A 108 12.82 -9.60 -8.55
N ALA A 109 13.48 -10.75 -8.54
CA ALA A 109 12.83 -12.00 -8.21
C ALA A 109 12.79 -12.26 -6.70
N ARG A 110 13.78 -11.76 -5.98
CA ARG A 110 13.91 -12.00 -4.54
C ARG A 110 13.63 -10.71 -3.77
N VAL A 111 12.40 -10.60 -3.32
CA VAL A 111 11.93 -9.46 -2.54
C VAL A 111 11.22 -10.02 -1.32
N ARG A 112 11.57 -9.51 -0.14
CA ARG A 112 10.89 -9.90 1.09
C ARG A 112 10.69 -8.68 1.99
N PRO A 113 9.62 -8.64 2.77
CA PRO A 113 9.42 -7.58 3.74
C PRO A 113 10.51 -7.61 4.82
N VAL A 114 10.99 -6.44 5.21
CA VAL A 114 11.83 -6.30 6.40
C VAL A 114 10.98 -6.48 7.64
N SER A 115 9.73 -6.03 7.56
CA SER A 115 8.74 -6.15 8.62
C SER A 115 7.37 -6.33 7.98
N GLU A 116 6.46 -6.99 8.69
CA GLU A 116 5.06 -7.10 8.26
C GLU A 116 4.23 -5.94 8.78
N ASP A 117 4.83 -5.05 9.58
CA ASP A 117 4.14 -3.90 10.13
C ASP A 117 4.04 -2.76 9.11
N ILE A 118 3.01 -1.96 9.28
CA ILE A 118 2.83 -0.75 8.48
C ILE A 118 3.93 0.25 8.83
N TYR A 119 4.59 0.79 7.80
CA TYR A 119 5.64 1.77 7.96
C TYR A 119 5.08 3.20 8.05
N SER A 120 4.10 3.50 7.21
CA SER A 120 3.46 4.83 7.21
C SER A 120 2.07 4.75 6.56
N LEU A 121 1.26 5.74 6.86
CA LEU A 121 -0.09 5.89 6.30
C LEU A 121 -0.23 7.30 5.73
N GLU A 122 -0.89 7.40 4.58
CA GLU A 122 -1.20 8.71 4.03
C GLU A 122 -2.42 8.66 3.11
N VAL A 123 -3.08 9.80 2.99
CA VAL A 123 -4.16 9.99 2.04
C VAL A 123 -3.67 11.02 1.02
N LEU A 124 -3.70 10.64 -0.24
CA LEU A 124 -3.23 11.49 -1.32
C LEU A 124 -4.40 11.87 -2.22
N THR A 125 -4.43 13.12 -2.62
CA THR A 125 -5.37 13.59 -3.61
C THR A 125 -4.70 13.53 -4.98
N VAL A 126 -5.42 12.95 -5.95
CA VAL A 126 -4.90 12.78 -7.31
C VAL A 126 -5.79 13.55 -8.26
N ASP A 127 -5.26 14.58 -8.89
CA ASP A 127 -6.00 15.45 -9.80
C ASP A 127 -5.67 15.18 -11.26
N GLY A 128 -6.68 15.33 -12.14
CA GLY A 128 -6.47 15.30 -13.57
C GLY A 128 -6.00 13.98 -14.13
N HIS A 129 -6.42 12.87 -13.57
CA HIS A 129 -5.92 11.54 -13.91
C HIS A 129 -6.89 10.67 -14.68
N GLU A 130 -8.05 11.19 -15.08
CA GLU A 130 -9.04 10.40 -15.81
C GLU A 130 -8.48 9.80 -17.10
N LYS A 131 -7.58 10.48 -17.74
CA LYS A 131 -6.96 9.98 -18.98
C LYS A 131 -6.10 8.75 -18.75
N ARG A 132 -5.70 8.51 -17.53
CA ARG A 132 -4.88 7.36 -17.17
C ARG A 132 -5.66 6.29 -16.42
N GLY A 133 -6.96 6.47 -16.34
CA GLY A 133 -7.82 5.56 -15.63
C GLY A 133 -7.61 5.57 -14.12
N ALA A 134 -7.07 6.66 -13.64
CA ALA A 134 -6.88 6.80 -12.21
C ALA A 134 -8.12 7.38 -11.56
#